data_315dc4bcd32230c58e0716a867e90950
#
_entry.id   315dc4bcd32230c58e0716a867e90950
#
_cell.length_a   1.000
_cell.length_b   1.000
_cell.length_c   1.000
_cell.angle_alpha   90.00
_cell.angle_beta   90.00
_cell.angle_gamma   90.00
#
_symmetry.space_group_name_H-M   'P 1'
#
loop_
_entity.id
_entity.type
_entity.pdbx_description
1 polymer ?
#
loop_
_entity_poly.entity_id
_entity_poly.type
_entity_poly.pdbx_seq_one_letter_code
_entity_poly.pdbx_strand_id
1 'polypeptide(L)'
;MNGNVDRRLLLKLVITGVCGGVFGAYVLTGLPEDVIKPIVTVYLGAMSVLILARVLGWKLDRWRLSIPIVGAGGGFLDAVGGGGWGPLVASTLMASGDNPRRTIGSVNLAEFFVTLSISAAFLMQLDFARYGELAVGLIIGGAIAAPLAGYLLRVLPTRLVLALAGIVVAGLSLMNLASLLIQ
;
A
#
# COMPACT_ATOMS: atom_id res chain seq x y z
N MET A 1 -9.11 16.97 19.06
CA MET A 1 -8.25 16.09 18.21
C MET A 1 -6.81 16.40 18.61
N ASN A 2 -6.32 15.61 19.56
CA ASN A 2 -5.14 15.98 20.35
C ASN A 2 -3.86 15.45 19.72
N GLY A 3 -3.00 16.35 19.30
CA GLY A 3 -1.54 16.16 19.30
C GLY A 3 -0.88 15.09 18.38
N ASN A 4 -1.63 14.15 17.83
CA ASN A 4 -1.09 13.01 17.09
C ASN A 4 -1.12 13.14 15.56
N VAL A 5 -1.62 14.26 15.04
CA VAL A 5 -1.72 14.51 13.58
C VAL A 5 -1.15 15.89 13.27
N ASP A 6 -0.20 15.97 12.37
CA ASP A 6 0.28 17.21 11.77
C ASP A 6 -0.58 17.53 10.54
N ARG A 7 -1.37 18.61 10.63
CA ARG A 7 -2.28 19.02 9.57
C ARG A 7 -1.56 19.38 8.26
N ARG A 8 -0.37 19.97 8.33
CA ARG A 8 0.39 20.37 7.13
C ARG A 8 0.94 19.14 6.41
N LEU A 9 1.46 18.19 7.18
CA LEU A 9 1.92 16.91 6.66
C LEU A 9 0.75 16.13 6.06
N LEU A 10 -0.37 16.02 6.79
CA LEU A 10 -1.58 15.35 6.33
C LEU A 10 -2.08 15.89 4.98
N LEU A 11 -2.28 17.21 4.87
CA LEU A 11 -2.78 17.83 3.64
C LEU A 11 -1.85 17.58 2.44
N LYS A 12 -0.53 17.72 2.65
CA LYS A 12 0.45 17.44 1.59
C LYS A 12 0.38 15.98 1.14
N LEU A 13 0.31 15.04 2.08
CA LEU A 13 0.23 13.61 1.78
C LEU A 13 -1.09 13.25 1.09
N VAL A 14 -2.22 13.79 1.56
CA VAL A 14 -3.53 13.53 0.95
C VAL A 14 -3.56 14.04 -0.48
N ILE A 15 -3.18 15.30 -0.72
CA ILE A 15 -3.24 15.89 -2.08
C ILE A 15 -2.33 15.10 -3.02
N THR A 16 -1.07 14.91 -2.65
CA THR A 16 -0.11 14.24 -3.54
C THR A 16 -0.37 12.75 -3.65
N GLY A 17 -0.79 12.10 -2.56
CA GLY A 17 -1.14 10.69 -2.54
C GLY A 17 -2.40 10.37 -3.35
N VAL A 18 -3.44 11.20 -3.25
CA VAL A 18 -4.65 11.07 -4.07
C VAL A 18 -4.31 11.25 -5.55
N CYS A 19 -3.54 12.29 -5.90
CA CYS A 19 -3.10 12.48 -7.29
C CYS A 19 -2.31 11.27 -7.82
N GLY A 20 -1.34 10.78 -7.05
CA GLY A 20 -0.55 9.61 -7.44
C GLY A 20 -1.38 8.33 -7.51
N GLY A 21 -2.25 8.12 -6.53
CA GLY A 21 -3.12 6.94 -6.46
C GLY A 21 -4.17 6.87 -7.57
N VAL A 22 -4.86 7.97 -7.81
CA VAL A 22 -5.83 8.07 -8.91
C VAL A 22 -5.12 7.87 -10.25
N PHE A 23 -3.98 8.53 -10.47
CA PHE A 23 -3.17 8.32 -11.67
C PHE A 23 -2.73 6.86 -11.83
N GLY A 24 -2.28 6.22 -10.74
CA GLY A 24 -1.93 4.80 -10.74
C GLY A 24 -3.10 3.89 -11.10
N ALA A 25 -4.30 4.17 -10.56
CA ALA A 25 -5.51 3.43 -10.91
C ALA A 25 -5.87 3.56 -12.39
N TYR A 26 -5.78 4.78 -12.95
CA TYR A 26 -6.01 5.00 -14.39
C TYR A 26 -4.98 4.30 -15.27
N VAL A 27 -3.72 4.34 -14.90
CA VAL A 27 -2.66 3.63 -15.63
C VAL A 27 -2.91 2.12 -15.60
N LEU A 28 -3.24 1.59 -14.42
CA LEU A 28 -3.43 0.16 -14.25
C LEU A 28 -4.65 -0.37 -15.03
N THR A 29 -5.78 0.36 -15.00
CA THR A 29 -7.00 -0.04 -15.71
C THR A 29 -6.95 0.22 -17.22
N GLY A 30 -6.07 1.11 -17.66
CA GLY A 30 -5.87 1.43 -19.09
C GLY A 30 -4.88 0.52 -19.82
N LEU A 31 -4.12 -0.30 -19.10
CA LEU A 31 -3.14 -1.21 -19.70
C LEU A 31 -3.73 -2.60 -19.95
N PRO A 32 -3.30 -3.32 -20.99
CA PRO A 32 -3.68 -4.71 -21.24
C PRO A 32 -3.15 -5.64 -20.13
N GLU A 33 -3.85 -6.75 -19.89
CA GLU A 33 -3.49 -7.71 -18.82
C GLU A 33 -2.09 -8.30 -18.96
N ASP A 34 -1.64 -8.52 -20.18
CA ASP A 34 -0.30 -9.04 -20.52
C ASP A 34 0.83 -8.09 -20.10
N VAL A 35 0.55 -6.77 -20.04
CA VAL A 35 1.48 -5.76 -19.55
C VAL A 35 1.37 -5.60 -18.03
N ILE A 36 0.16 -5.66 -17.49
CA ILE A 36 -0.08 -5.44 -16.04
C ILE A 36 0.46 -6.59 -15.21
N LYS A 37 0.19 -7.83 -15.60
CA LYS A 37 0.60 -9.03 -14.85
C LYS A 37 2.10 -9.05 -14.50
N PRO A 38 3.03 -8.87 -15.44
CA PRO A 38 4.45 -8.84 -15.12
C PRO A 38 4.83 -7.64 -14.23
N ILE A 39 4.24 -6.46 -14.45
CA ILE A 39 4.51 -5.27 -13.62
C ILE A 39 4.11 -5.53 -12.17
N VAL A 40 2.91 -6.02 -11.93
CA VAL A 40 2.41 -6.34 -10.58
C VAL A 40 3.24 -7.47 -9.97
N THR A 41 3.63 -8.48 -10.73
CA THR A 41 4.47 -9.59 -10.25
C THR A 41 5.83 -9.10 -9.77
N VAL A 42 6.51 -8.27 -10.55
CA VAL A 42 7.80 -7.66 -10.18
C VAL A 42 7.64 -6.77 -8.97
N TYR A 43 6.58 -5.96 -8.93
CA TYR A 43 6.28 -5.10 -7.78
C TYR A 43 6.07 -5.91 -6.49
N LEU A 44 5.22 -6.94 -6.52
CA LEU A 44 4.98 -7.82 -5.36
C LEU A 44 6.26 -8.53 -4.91
N GLY A 45 7.08 -9.01 -5.87
CA GLY A 45 8.38 -9.59 -5.58
C GLY A 45 9.31 -8.61 -4.88
N ALA A 46 9.44 -7.40 -5.40
CA ALA A 46 10.25 -6.35 -4.79
C ALA A 46 9.75 -5.98 -3.38
N MET A 47 8.44 -5.85 -3.18
CA MET A 47 7.85 -5.57 -1.88
C MET A 47 8.07 -6.70 -0.88
N SER A 48 7.94 -7.96 -1.31
CA SER A 48 8.22 -9.11 -0.43
C SER A 48 9.67 -9.11 0.05
N VAL A 49 10.62 -8.86 -0.85
CA VAL A 49 12.06 -8.74 -0.52
C VAL A 49 12.30 -7.60 0.46
N LEU A 50 11.69 -6.44 0.25
CA LEU A 50 11.82 -5.29 1.16
C LEU A 50 11.24 -5.58 2.54
N ILE A 51 10.08 -6.25 2.62
CA ILE A 51 9.45 -6.61 3.89
C ILE A 51 10.32 -7.63 4.64
N LEU A 52 10.80 -8.67 3.96
CA LEU A 52 11.64 -9.71 4.56
C LEU A 52 13.02 -9.15 4.97
N ALA A 53 13.62 -8.26 4.18
CA ALA A 53 14.85 -7.57 4.54
C ALA A 53 14.70 -6.76 5.83
N ARG A 54 13.54 -6.14 6.07
CA ARG A 54 13.22 -5.47 7.34
C ARG A 54 13.13 -6.45 8.52
N VAL A 55 12.56 -7.63 8.32
CA VAL A 55 12.52 -8.68 9.36
C VAL A 55 13.94 -9.08 9.76
N LEU A 56 14.86 -9.14 8.80
CA LEU A 56 16.28 -9.44 8.99
C LEU A 56 17.07 -8.26 9.59
N GLY A 57 16.44 -7.12 9.81
CA GLY A 57 17.07 -5.97 10.45
C GLY A 57 17.76 -4.99 9.49
N TRP A 58 17.56 -5.14 8.19
CA TRP A 58 18.06 -4.16 7.23
C TRP A 58 17.38 -2.82 7.46
N LYS A 59 18.20 -1.80 7.71
CA LYS A 59 17.75 -0.41 7.79
C LYS A 59 17.85 0.18 6.40
N LEU A 60 16.73 0.56 5.80
CA LEU A 60 16.78 1.38 4.60
C LEU A 60 17.46 2.70 4.94
N ASP A 61 18.48 3.02 4.18
CA ASP A 61 19.19 4.29 4.33
C ASP A 61 18.26 5.48 4.15
N ARG A 62 18.60 6.57 4.83
CA ARG A 62 17.83 7.82 4.90
C ARG A 62 17.75 8.50 3.52
N TRP A 63 16.84 8.07 2.70
CA TRP A 63 16.48 8.82 1.51
C TRP A 63 15.62 10.00 1.93
N ARG A 64 16.21 11.18 1.94
CA ARG A 64 15.48 12.44 2.19
C ARG A 64 14.71 12.83 0.92
N LEU A 65 13.66 12.11 0.62
CA LEU A 65 12.74 12.49 -0.44
C LEU A 65 11.79 13.57 0.07
N SER A 66 11.41 14.50 -0.80
CA SER A 66 10.43 15.52 -0.43
C SER A 66 9.05 14.89 -0.20
N ILE A 67 8.27 15.43 0.74
CA ILE A 67 6.95 14.93 1.11
C ILE A 67 6.04 14.72 -0.12
N PRO A 68 5.97 15.65 -1.10
CA PRO A 68 5.16 15.46 -2.30
C PRO A 68 5.58 14.24 -3.14
N ILE A 69 6.87 13.99 -3.29
CA ILE A 69 7.38 12.84 -4.05
C ILE A 69 7.03 11.55 -3.34
N VAL A 70 7.20 11.52 -2.01
CA VAL A 70 6.85 10.34 -1.18
C VAL A 70 5.35 10.08 -1.22
N GLY A 71 4.52 11.13 -1.14
CA GLY A 71 3.07 11.02 -1.22
C GLY A 71 2.60 10.54 -2.59
N ALA A 72 3.05 11.17 -3.68
CA ALA A 72 2.63 10.80 -5.03
C ALA A 72 3.14 9.39 -5.41
N GLY A 73 4.41 9.09 -5.13
CA GLY A 73 4.98 7.77 -5.38
C GLY A 73 4.33 6.69 -4.53
N GLY A 74 4.09 6.97 -3.23
CA GLY A 74 3.38 6.07 -2.33
C GLY A 74 1.96 5.76 -2.81
N GLY A 75 1.19 6.79 -3.19
CA GLY A 75 -0.17 6.62 -3.73
C GLY A 75 -0.20 5.82 -5.04
N PHE A 76 0.73 6.10 -5.95
CA PHE A 76 0.87 5.34 -7.19
C PHE A 76 1.16 3.86 -6.93
N LEU A 77 2.13 3.57 -6.07
CA LEU A 77 2.50 2.21 -5.70
C LEU A 77 1.40 1.50 -4.91
N ASP A 78 0.61 2.23 -4.13
CA ASP A 78 -0.55 1.70 -3.43
C ASP A 78 -1.65 1.27 -4.40
N ALA A 79 -1.91 2.06 -5.45
CA ALA A 79 -2.85 1.71 -6.49
C ALA A 79 -2.40 0.46 -7.29
N VAL A 80 -1.10 0.35 -7.59
CA VAL A 80 -0.54 -0.75 -8.39
C VAL A 80 -0.47 -2.06 -7.60
N GLY A 81 -0.15 -2.00 -6.32
CA GLY A 81 0.15 -3.19 -5.51
C GLY A 81 -0.78 -3.43 -4.33
N GLY A 82 -1.72 -2.52 -4.05
CA GLY A 82 -2.69 -2.69 -2.97
C GLY A 82 -2.10 -2.68 -1.56
N GLY A 83 -0.98 -1.95 -1.31
CA GLY A 83 -0.41 -1.91 0.03
C GLY A 83 1.01 -1.33 0.16
N GLY A 84 1.39 -0.40 -0.70
CA GLY A 84 2.70 0.24 -0.65
C GLY A 84 2.81 1.45 0.29
N TRP A 85 1.68 2.05 0.68
CA TRP A 85 1.65 3.32 1.40
C TRP A 85 2.34 3.26 2.77
N GLY A 86 1.88 2.41 3.67
CA GLY A 86 2.37 2.37 5.05
C GLY A 86 3.87 2.10 5.15
N PRO A 87 4.38 0.98 4.62
CA PRO A 87 5.80 0.66 4.69
C PRO A 87 6.71 1.67 4.02
N LEU A 88 6.28 2.30 2.93
CA LEU A 88 7.11 3.20 2.14
C LEU A 88 7.03 4.63 2.69
N VAL A 89 5.82 5.17 2.81
CA VAL A 89 5.60 6.56 3.23
C VAL A 89 5.94 6.75 4.71
N ALA A 90 5.41 5.90 5.59
CA ALA A 90 5.66 6.02 7.02
C ALA A 90 7.15 5.87 7.35
N SER A 91 7.82 4.89 6.73
CA SER A 91 9.24 4.66 7.03
C SER A 91 10.15 5.75 6.48
N THR A 92 9.87 6.28 5.30
CA THR A 92 10.65 7.37 4.71
C THR A 92 10.52 8.64 5.55
N LEU A 93 9.31 8.98 6.00
CA LEU A 93 9.08 10.15 6.83
C LEU A 93 9.64 9.99 8.24
N MET A 94 9.56 8.79 8.85
CA MET A 94 10.20 8.54 10.15
C MET A 94 11.72 8.61 10.07
N ALA A 95 12.31 8.17 8.94
CA ALA A 95 13.76 8.28 8.73
C ALA A 95 14.22 9.74 8.59
N SER A 96 13.32 10.67 8.27
CA SER A 96 13.62 12.11 8.17
C SER A 96 13.78 12.81 9.53
N GLY A 97 13.49 12.12 10.64
CA GLY A 97 13.67 12.64 12.00
C GLY A 97 12.46 13.33 12.61
N ASP A 98 11.30 13.22 11.96
CA ASP A 98 10.04 13.75 12.47
C ASP A 98 9.53 12.96 13.69
N ASN A 99 8.67 13.59 14.49
CA ASN A 99 8.09 12.94 15.67
C ASN A 99 7.27 11.70 15.27
N PRO A 100 7.68 10.47 15.65
CA PRO A 100 7.07 9.23 15.18
C PRO A 100 5.55 9.16 15.38
N ARG A 101 5.04 9.66 16.52
CA ARG A 101 3.60 9.65 16.83
C ARG A 101 2.79 10.49 15.85
N ARG A 102 3.28 11.71 15.56
CA ARG A 102 2.59 12.62 14.64
C ARG A 102 2.70 12.13 13.20
N THR A 103 3.84 11.60 12.83
CA THR A 103 4.07 11.03 11.49
C THR A 103 3.14 9.85 11.24
N ILE A 104 3.12 8.85 12.13
CA ILE A 104 2.26 7.67 11.99
C ILE A 104 0.77 8.07 11.94
N GLY A 105 0.32 8.96 12.85
CA GLY A 105 -1.07 9.42 12.85
C GLY A 105 -1.46 10.15 11.56
N SER A 106 -0.57 10.99 11.03
CA SER A 106 -0.82 11.73 9.78
C SER A 106 -0.79 10.82 8.56
N VAL A 107 0.14 9.86 8.51
CA VAL A 107 0.27 8.90 7.40
C VAL A 107 -0.94 7.98 7.34
N ASN A 108 -1.36 7.39 8.47
CA ASN A 108 -2.52 6.50 8.51
C ASN A 108 -3.83 7.22 8.14
N LEU A 109 -3.97 8.48 8.59
CA LEU A 109 -5.14 9.27 8.22
C LEU A 109 -5.10 9.67 6.73
N ALA A 110 -3.93 9.96 6.18
CA ALA A 110 -3.77 10.23 4.75
C ALA A 110 -4.08 8.98 3.93
N GLU A 111 -3.61 7.81 4.35
CA GLU A 111 -3.85 6.52 3.72
C GLU A 111 -5.36 6.25 3.53
N PHE A 112 -6.16 6.55 4.53
CA PHE A 112 -7.62 6.40 4.42
C PHE A 112 -8.18 7.19 3.23
N PHE A 113 -7.80 8.46 3.07
CA PHE A 113 -8.29 9.29 1.97
C PHE A 113 -7.72 8.85 0.61
N VAL A 114 -6.47 8.45 0.58
CA VAL A 114 -5.81 7.96 -0.64
C VAL A 114 -6.46 6.66 -1.10
N THR A 115 -6.61 5.68 -0.22
CA THR A 115 -7.23 4.38 -0.54
C THR A 115 -8.70 4.54 -0.94
N LEU A 116 -9.45 5.43 -0.27
CA LEU A 116 -10.82 5.75 -0.66
C LEU A 116 -10.90 6.32 -2.07
N SER A 117 -9.97 7.22 -2.42
CA SER A 117 -9.91 7.83 -3.75
C SER A 117 -9.48 6.83 -4.83
N ILE A 118 -8.52 5.95 -4.53
CA ILE A 118 -8.12 4.85 -5.41
C ILE A 118 -9.28 3.90 -5.65
N SER A 119 -9.99 3.50 -4.58
CA SER A 119 -11.15 2.62 -4.68
C SER A 119 -12.26 3.24 -5.53
N ALA A 120 -12.54 4.53 -5.33
CA ALA A 120 -13.50 5.25 -6.17
C ALA A 120 -13.07 5.29 -7.64
N ALA A 121 -11.78 5.56 -7.91
CA ALA A 121 -11.24 5.56 -9.27
C ALA A 121 -11.37 4.19 -9.95
N PHE A 122 -11.08 3.10 -9.25
CA PHE A 122 -11.30 1.75 -9.76
C PHE A 122 -12.78 1.46 -10.03
N LEU A 123 -13.68 1.79 -9.10
CA LEU A 123 -15.13 1.57 -9.27
C LEU A 123 -15.70 2.34 -10.47
N MET A 124 -15.15 3.51 -10.79
CA MET A 124 -15.56 4.30 -11.97
C MET A 124 -15.09 3.71 -13.29
N GLN A 125 -14.05 2.89 -13.30
CA GLN A 125 -13.41 2.37 -14.51
C GLN A 125 -13.69 0.88 -14.74
N LEU A 126 -13.95 0.13 -13.68
CA LEU A 126 -14.24 -1.29 -13.79
C LEU A 126 -15.71 -1.50 -14.15
N ASP A 127 -15.94 -2.45 -15.05
CA ASP A 127 -17.30 -2.91 -15.35
C ASP A 127 -17.89 -3.60 -14.11
N PHE A 128 -18.86 -2.93 -13.48
CA PHE A 128 -19.49 -3.42 -12.26
C PHE A 128 -20.26 -4.72 -12.49
N ALA A 129 -20.76 -4.96 -13.70
CA ALA A 129 -21.43 -6.22 -14.04
C ALA A 129 -20.45 -7.40 -13.99
N ARG A 130 -19.20 -7.15 -14.35
CA ARG A 130 -18.14 -8.20 -14.38
C ARG A 130 -17.42 -8.38 -13.03
N TYR A 131 -17.19 -7.31 -12.30
CA TYR A 131 -16.32 -7.31 -11.11
C TYR A 131 -17.08 -6.98 -9.81
N GLY A 132 -18.37 -6.66 -9.87
CA GLY A 132 -19.15 -6.23 -8.71
C GLY A 132 -19.21 -7.26 -7.59
N GLU A 133 -19.41 -8.54 -7.92
CA GLU A 133 -19.41 -9.62 -6.92
C GLU A 133 -18.08 -9.76 -6.19
N LEU A 134 -16.96 -9.66 -6.93
CA LEU A 134 -15.61 -9.67 -6.34
C LEU A 134 -15.38 -8.47 -5.45
N ALA A 135 -15.80 -7.27 -5.87
CA ALA A 135 -15.66 -6.05 -5.08
C ALA A 135 -16.46 -6.13 -3.78
N VAL A 136 -17.72 -6.59 -3.83
CA VAL A 136 -18.55 -6.80 -2.65
C VAL A 136 -17.93 -7.85 -1.71
N GLY A 137 -17.46 -8.96 -2.26
CA GLY A 137 -16.78 -10.00 -1.48
C GLY A 137 -15.54 -9.47 -0.75
N LEU A 138 -14.72 -8.65 -1.43
CA LEU A 138 -13.54 -8.02 -0.84
C LEU A 138 -13.90 -7.00 0.24
N ILE A 139 -14.96 -6.19 0.04
CA ILE A 139 -15.44 -5.23 1.03
C ILE A 139 -15.93 -5.95 2.29
N ILE A 140 -16.76 -6.98 2.15
CA ILE A 140 -17.29 -7.74 3.27
C ILE A 140 -16.15 -8.48 3.99
N GLY A 141 -15.30 -9.18 3.25
CA GLY A 141 -14.13 -9.89 3.81
C GLY A 141 -13.18 -8.95 4.55
N GLY A 142 -12.88 -7.78 3.96
CA GLY A 142 -12.07 -6.75 4.58
C GLY A 142 -12.69 -6.16 5.84
N ALA A 143 -14.00 -5.89 5.83
CA ALA A 143 -14.71 -5.37 7.00
C ALA A 143 -14.72 -6.34 8.18
N ILE A 144 -14.79 -7.64 7.91
CA ILE A 144 -14.72 -8.68 8.94
C ILE A 144 -13.26 -8.89 9.41
N ALA A 145 -12.32 -8.88 8.47
CA ALA A 145 -10.91 -9.13 8.77
C ALA A 145 -10.23 -7.95 9.50
N ALA A 146 -10.64 -6.71 9.24
CA ALA A 146 -9.99 -5.52 9.79
C ALA A 146 -9.97 -5.47 11.34
N PRO A 147 -11.07 -5.69 12.07
CA PRO A 147 -11.04 -5.73 13.53
C PRO A 147 -10.21 -6.90 14.05
N LEU A 148 -10.23 -8.06 13.38
CA LEU A 148 -9.43 -9.22 13.75
C LEU A 148 -7.93 -8.94 13.57
N ALA A 149 -7.54 -8.33 12.45
CA ALA A 149 -6.18 -7.89 12.20
C ALA A 149 -5.71 -6.88 13.24
N GLY A 150 -6.56 -5.90 13.60
CA GLY A 150 -6.28 -4.92 14.65
C GLY A 150 -6.06 -5.56 16.03
N TYR A 151 -6.79 -6.62 16.36
CA TYR A 151 -6.58 -7.40 17.58
C TYR A 151 -5.26 -8.19 17.54
N LEU A 152 -5.00 -8.89 16.43
CA LEU A 152 -3.77 -9.68 16.25
C LEU A 152 -2.52 -8.82 16.32
N LEU A 153 -2.55 -7.61 15.75
CA LEU A 153 -1.43 -6.64 15.82
C LEU A 153 -1.09 -6.18 17.23
N ARG A 154 -2.04 -6.26 18.18
CA ARG A 154 -1.79 -5.94 19.59
C ARG A 154 -1.12 -7.08 20.35
N VAL A 155 -1.37 -8.32 19.93
CA VAL A 155 -0.93 -9.53 20.64
C VAL A 155 0.35 -10.11 20.03
N LEU A 156 0.49 -10.02 18.72
CA LEU A 156 1.63 -10.62 18.01
C LEU A 156 2.82 -9.64 17.93
N PRO A 157 4.06 -10.13 18.05
CA PRO A 157 5.24 -9.32 17.85
C PRO A 157 5.32 -8.85 16.39
N THR A 158 5.65 -7.57 16.19
CA THR A 158 5.72 -6.92 14.88
C THR A 158 6.56 -7.70 13.86
N ARG A 159 7.64 -8.33 14.32
CA ARG A 159 8.50 -9.15 13.45
C ARG A 159 7.78 -10.35 12.86
N LEU A 160 6.93 -11.02 13.65
CA LEU A 160 6.15 -12.17 13.19
C LEU A 160 5.11 -11.74 12.15
N VAL A 161 4.42 -10.62 12.39
CA VAL A 161 3.43 -10.08 11.46
C VAL A 161 4.08 -9.71 10.13
N LEU A 162 5.22 -9.01 10.17
CA LEU A 162 5.98 -8.66 8.96
C LEU A 162 6.49 -9.91 8.22
N ALA A 163 6.96 -10.94 8.95
CA ALA A 163 7.41 -12.18 8.33
C ALA A 163 6.26 -12.91 7.62
N LEU A 164 5.11 -13.04 8.27
CA LEU A 164 3.92 -13.64 7.68
C LEU A 164 3.45 -12.88 6.44
N ALA A 165 3.35 -11.55 6.53
CA ALA A 165 3.00 -10.72 5.40
C ALA A 165 4.00 -10.87 4.24
N GLY A 166 5.30 -10.83 4.53
CA GLY A 166 6.35 -11.00 3.52
C GLY A 166 6.30 -12.38 2.83
N ILE A 167 6.04 -13.45 3.59
CA ILE A 167 5.90 -14.81 3.03
C ILE A 167 4.66 -14.92 2.14
N VAL A 168 3.52 -14.37 2.56
CA VAL A 168 2.28 -14.38 1.76
C VAL A 168 2.48 -13.61 0.45
N VAL A 169 3.05 -12.41 0.51
CA VAL A 169 3.31 -11.61 -0.69
C VAL A 169 4.33 -12.28 -1.62
N ALA A 170 5.37 -12.92 -1.06
CA ALA A 170 6.32 -13.71 -1.83
C ALA A 170 5.63 -14.91 -2.53
N GLY A 171 4.77 -15.62 -1.82
CA GLY A 171 4.00 -16.74 -2.38
C GLY A 171 3.11 -16.29 -3.55
N LEU A 172 2.38 -15.18 -3.39
CA LEU A 172 1.57 -14.59 -4.44
C LEU A 172 2.41 -14.17 -5.65
N SER A 173 3.56 -13.54 -5.42
CA SER A 173 4.49 -13.17 -6.50
C SER A 173 5.00 -14.39 -7.27
N LEU A 174 5.37 -15.47 -6.57
CA LEU A 174 5.82 -16.72 -7.19
C LEU A 174 4.70 -17.41 -7.98
N MET A 175 3.48 -17.43 -7.45
CA MET A 175 2.32 -17.98 -8.17
C MET A 175 2.03 -17.19 -9.45
N ASN A 176 2.07 -15.86 -9.39
CA ASN A 176 1.91 -15.02 -10.57
C ASN A 176 3.04 -15.25 -11.58
N LEU A 177 4.28 -15.36 -11.12
CA LEU A 177 5.43 -15.66 -11.99
C LEU A 177 5.27 -17.02 -12.68
N ALA A 178 4.86 -18.06 -11.94
CA ALA A 178 4.60 -19.37 -12.50
C ALA A 178 3.49 -19.33 -13.57
N SER A 179 2.43 -18.56 -13.33
CA SER A 179 1.34 -18.38 -14.31
C SER A 179 1.79 -17.67 -15.60
N LEU A 180 2.78 -16.77 -15.51
CA LEU A 180 3.36 -16.09 -16.66
C LEU A 180 4.28 -16.99 -17.50
N LEU A 181 4.91 -18.00 -16.87
CA LEU A 181 5.82 -18.93 -17.56
C LEU A 181 5.09 -20.09 -18.26
N ILE A 182 3.81 -20.34 -17.90
CA ILE A 182 2.98 -21.43 -18.43
C ILE A 182 2.09 -20.94 -19.59
N GLN A 183 1.95 -19.63 -19.78
CA GLN A 183 1.27 -19.00 -20.92
C GLN A 183 2.20 -18.86 -22.12
#